data_e6fc47ba454558fb882da3467a8fab8f
#
_entry.id   e6fc47ba454558fb882da3467a8fab8f
#
_cell.length_a   1.000
_cell.length_b   1.000
_cell.length_c   1.000
_cell.angle_alpha   90.00
_cell.angle_beta   90.00
_cell.angle_gamma   90.00
#
_symmetry.space_group_name_H-M   'P 1'
#
loop_
_entity.id
_entity.type
_entity.pdbx_description
1 polymer ?
#
loop_
_entity_poly.entity_id
_entity_poly.type
_entity_poly.pdbx_seq_one_letter_code
_entity_poly.pdbx_strand_id
1 'polypeptide(L)'
;PSDAYRNYLLKFANYRGGAKREIKTGELVDAYNRAELEACRERLLQATRGIPRKARGKEYCRAVRRILSDFSVEEKLKELSESVGETGYGSYLSQISGALKRVLDEAELLTGEREMTASEFETVLADGLDATDISLIPLKADAVFVGDITDSRIEKVRVLFAAGMTDDVPRNADDTALVSDREIE
;
A
#
# COMPACT_ATOMS: atom_id res chain seq x y z
N PRO A 1 2.51 -13.21 16.42
CA PRO A 1 3.02 -12.20 17.38
C PRO A 1 2.64 -10.79 17.01
N SER A 2 2.73 -10.39 15.71
CA SER A 2 2.38 -9.04 15.25
C SER A 2 0.90 -8.70 15.45
N ASP A 3 0.00 -9.65 15.21
CA ASP A 3 -1.44 -9.45 15.37
C ASP A 3 -1.83 -9.31 16.84
N ALA A 4 -1.22 -10.06 17.74
CA ALA A 4 -1.41 -9.92 19.18
C ALA A 4 -0.99 -8.52 19.64
N TYR A 5 0.16 -8.01 19.20
CA TYR A 5 0.64 -6.67 19.55
C TYR A 5 -0.25 -5.58 18.94
N ARG A 6 -0.67 -5.72 17.70
CA ARG A 6 -1.60 -4.80 17.04
C ARG A 6 -2.94 -4.73 17.80
N ASN A 7 -3.50 -5.89 18.14
CA ASN A 7 -4.75 -5.97 18.91
C ASN A 7 -4.61 -5.37 20.31
N TYR A 8 -3.46 -5.57 20.95
CA TYR A 8 -3.13 -4.91 22.21
C TYR A 8 -3.12 -3.38 22.06
N LEU A 9 -2.43 -2.85 21.04
CA LEU A 9 -2.38 -1.40 20.79
C LEU A 9 -3.76 -0.82 20.53
N LEU A 10 -4.60 -1.51 19.78
CA LEU A 10 -5.96 -1.07 19.47
C LEU A 10 -6.84 -1.02 20.73
N LYS A 11 -6.77 -2.05 21.59
CA LYS A 11 -7.63 -2.15 22.76
C LYS A 11 -7.17 -1.29 23.95
N PHE A 12 -5.87 -1.19 24.17
CA PHE A 12 -5.34 -0.67 25.45
C PHE A 12 -4.49 0.58 25.32
N ALA A 13 -3.87 0.82 24.17
CA ALA A 13 -2.97 1.96 24.00
C ALA A 13 -3.57 3.13 23.22
N ASN A 14 -4.83 3.04 22.79
CA ASN A 14 -5.55 4.06 22.01
C ASN A 14 -4.73 4.60 20.83
N TYR A 15 -3.90 3.78 20.22
CA TYR A 15 -3.03 4.09 19.08
C TYR A 15 -2.08 5.29 19.26
N ARG A 16 -2.12 5.98 20.38
CA ARG A 16 -1.30 7.17 20.65
C ARG A 16 -0.04 6.80 21.43
N GLY A 17 1.12 6.99 20.80
CA GLY A 17 2.42 6.77 21.43
C GLY A 17 3.04 5.39 21.17
N GLY A 18 2.34 4.49 20.49
CA GLY A 18 2.86 3.26 19.90
C GLY A 18 3.87 2.49 20.77
N ALA A 19 4.95 2.06 20.15
CA ALA A 19 5.99 1.25 20.79
C ALA A 19 6.77 1.93 21.93
N LYS A 20 6.68 3.26 22.08
CA LYS A 20 7.36 4.00 23.17
C LYS A 20 6.66 3.82 24.52
N ARG A 21 5.41 3.38 24.56
CA ARG A 21 4.70 3.15 25.81
C ARG A 21 5.04 1.78 26.37
N GLU A 22 5.18 1.71 27.68
CA GLU A 22 5.27 0.44 28.39
C GLU A 22 3.96 -0.34 28.25
N ILE A 23 4.08 -1.66 28.22
CA ILE A 23 2.91 -2.54 28.21
C ILE A 23 2.24 -2.47 29.59
N LYS A 24 0.95 -2.11 29.59
CA LYS A 24 0.16 -2.04 30.81
C LYS A 24 0.00 -3.43 31.44
N THR A 25 -0.08 -3.45 32.75
CA THR A 25 -0.42 -4.64 33.54
C THR A 25 -1.88 -4.59 33.97
N GLY A 26 -2.57 -5.72 34.03
CA GLY A 26 -3.94 -5.83 34.47
C GLY A 26 -4.63 -7.09 33.93
N GLU A 27 -5.73 -7.53 34.54
CA GLU A 27 -6.44 -8.77 34.22
C GLU A 27 -6.85 -8.89 32.72
N LEU A 28 -7.16 -7.78 32.06
CA LEU A 28 -7.51 -7.79 30.63
C LEU A 28 -6.31 -7.96 29.70
N VAL A 29 -5.10 -7.72 30.20
CA VAL A 29 -3.84 -7.88 29.45
C VAL A 29 -3.28 -9.29 29.63
N ASP A 30 -3.67 -9.99 30.68
CA ASP A 30 -3.22 -11.35 30.97
C ASP A 30 -3.73 -12.38 29.93
N ALA A 31 -4.74 -12.00 29.13
CA ALA A 31 -5.15 -12.77 27.96
C ALA A 31 -4.10 -12.80 26.83
N TYR A 32 -3.09 -11.91 26.89
CA TYR A 32 -1.99 -11.84 25.93
C TYR A 32 -0.69 -12.31 26.55
N ASN A 33 0.12 -13.03 25.79
CA ASN A 33 1.47 -13.38 26.21
C ASN A 33 2.33 -12.11 26.31
N ARG A 34 2.57 -11.63 27.53
CA ARG A 34 3.33 -10.41 27.79
C ARG A 34 4.74 -10.46 27.19
N ALA A 35 5.41 -11.60 27.23
CA ALA A 35 6.75 -11.75 26.67
C ALA A 35 6.75 -11.56 25.16
N GLU A 36 5.74 -12.05 24.46
CA GLU A 36 5.59 -11.82 23.02
C GLU A 36 5.30 -10.35 22.68
N LEU A 37 4.45 -9.70 23.47
CA LEU A 37 4.13 -8.28 23.29
C LEU A 37 5.39 -7.42 23.50
N GLU A 38 6.17 -7.69 24.55
CA GLU A 38 7.45 -6.96 24.80
C GLU A 38 8.48 -7.23 23.71
N ALA A 39 8.60 -8.46 23.23
CA ALA A 39 9.50 -8.79 22.13
C ALA A 39 9.11 -8.04 20.83
N CYS A 40 7.83 -7.97 20.50
CA CYS A 40 7.34 -7.19 19.36
C CYS A 40 7.63 -5.69 19.54
N ARG A 41 7.36 -5.15 20.72
CA ARG A 41 7.60 -3.75 21.06
C ARG A 41 9.09 -3.42 20.91
N GLU A 42 9.96 -4.23 21.49
CA GLU A 42 11.41 -4.01 21.45
C GLU A 42 11.93 -4.08 20.01
N ARG A 43 11.47 -5.05 19.22
CA ARG A 43 11.84 -5.17 17.81
C ARG A 43 11.45 -3.94 17.00
N LEU A 44 10.26 -3.37 17.23
CA LEU A 44 9.82 -2.13 16.57
C LEU A 44 10.67 -0.93 17.02
N LEU A 45 10.97 -0.83 18.31
CA LEU A 45 11.82 0.23 18.85
C LEU A 45 13.23 0.15 18.26
N GLN A 46 13.80 -1.04 18.13
CA GLN A 46 15.12 -1.24 17.54
C GLN A 46 15.12 -0.87 16.04
N ALA A 47 14.12 -1.29 15.28
CA ALA A 47 14.01 -0.97 13.86
C ALA A 47 13.90 0.53 13.60
N THR A 48 13.18 1.27 14.46
CA THR A 48 12.98 2.72 14.34
C THR A 48 14.07 3.54 15.07
N ARG A 49 14.95 2.89 15.84
CA ARG A 49 16.06 3.56 16.53
C ARG A 49 17.03 4.16 15.51
N GLY A 50 17.39 5.40 15.73
CA GLY A 50 18.37 6.10 14.89
C GLY A 50 17.78 6.76 13.64
N ILE A 51 16.45 6.75 13.45
CA ILE A 51 15.83 7.61 12.45
C ILE A 51 15.91 9.06 12.97
N PRO A 52 16.66 9.94 12.30
CA PRO A 52 16.83 11.31 12.76
C PRO A 52 15.56 12.12 12.53
N ARG A 53 15.35 13.17 13.33
CA ARG A 53 14.24 14.10 13.13
C ARG A 53 14.40 14.94 11.87
N LYS A 54 15.64 15.21 11.47
CA LYS A 54 15.99 15.96 10.26
C LYS A 54 17.22 15.30 9.63
N ALA A 55 17.12 14.96 8.35
CA ALA A 55 18.15 14.31 7.56
C ALA A 55 17.96 14.57 6.08
N ARG A 56 18.88 14.09 5.25
CA ARG A 56 18.70 14.06 3.80
C ARG A 56 17.74 12.93 3.39
N GLY A 57 16.99 13.14 2.31
CA GLY A 57 16.03 12.14 1.81
C GLY A 57 16.62 10.73 1.63
N LYS A 58 17.86 10.64 1.10
CA LYS A 58 18.58 9.35 0.96
C LYS A 58 18.81 8.60 2.28
N GLU A 59 18.93 9.30 3.39
CA GLU A 59 19.11 8.66 4.69
C GLU A 59 17.80 8.04 5.19
N TYR A 60 16.68 8.70 4.92
CA TYR A 60 15.36 8.14 5.18
C TYR A 60 15.05 6.95 4.27
N CYS A 61 15.32 7.04 2.96
CA CYS A 61 15.17 5.90 2.04
C CYS A 61 15.99 4.69 2.51
N ARG A 62 17.23 4.91 2.93
CA ARG A 62 18.08 3.86 3.50
C ARG A 62 17.49 3.27 4.79
N ALA A 63 16.95 4.11 5.67
CA ALA A 63 16.31 3.65 6.90
C ALA A 63 15.08 2.79 6.61
N VAL A 64 14.23 3.19 5.65
CA VAL A 64 13.06 2.39 5.24
C VAL A 64 13.49 1.06 4.64
N ARG A 65 14.44 1.04 3.70
CA ARG A 65 14.96 -0.21 3.12
C ARG A 65 15.53 -1.15 4.19
N ARG A 66 16.24 -0.61 5.19
CA ARG A 66 16.71 -1.39 6.33
C ARG A 66 15.57 -2.00 7.12
N ILE A 67 14.53 -1.23 7.44
CA ILE A 67 13.35 -1.73 8.16
C ILE A 67 12.68 -2.85 7.39
N LEU A 68 12.48 -2.68 6.08
CA LEU A 68 11.90 -3.72 5.23
C LEU A 68 12.71 -5.02 5.25
N SER A 69 14.04 -4.91 5.23
CA SER A 69 14.95 -6.03 5.34
C SER A 69 14.92 -6.68 6.73
N ASP A 70 14.98 -5.89 7.81
CA ASP A 70 14.97 -6.37 9.20
C ASP A 70 13.68 -7.15 9.53
N PHE A 71 12.59 -6.83 8.85
CA PHE A 71 11.31 -7.53 8.98
C PHE A 71 11.09 -8.61 7.92
N SER A 72 12.06 -8.86 7.03
CA SER A 72 11.95 -9.83 5.92
C SER A 72 10.65 -9.65 5.13
N VAL A 73 10.33 -8.41 4.77
CA VAL A 73 9.04 -8.09 4.14
C VAL A 73 8.93 -8.75 2.77
N GLU A 74 10.01 -8.77 2.00
CA GLU A 74 10.03 -9.36 0.65
C GLU A 74 9.79 -10.87 0.68
N GLU A 75 10.48 -11.57 1.59
CA GLU A 75 10.33 -13.01 1.78
C GLU A 75 8.91 -13.37 2.22
N LYS A 76 8.35 -12.62 3.16
CA LYS A 76 6.98 -12.84 3.63
C LYS A 76 5.93 -12.56 2.57
N LEU A 77 6.11 -11.53 1.74
CA LEU A 77 5.21 -11.27 0.62
C LEU A 77 5.27 -12.40 -0.41
N LYS A 78 6.46 -12.94 -0.66
CA LYS A 78 6.64 -14.08 -1.55
C LYS A 78 5.97 -15.33 -1.00
N GLU A 79 6.22 -15.68 0.26
CA GLU A 79 5.57 -16.81 0.95
C GLU A 79 4.05 -16.69 0.92
N LEU A 80 3.53 -15.49 1.18
CA LEU A 80 2.09 -15.21 1.15
C LEU A 80 1.54 -15.37 -0.28
N SER A 81 2.24 -14.84 -1.29
CA SER A 81 1.86 -14.99 -2.69
C SER A 81 1.78 -16.46 -3.10
N GLU A 82 2.78 -17.26 -2.72
CA GLU A 82 2.82 -18.70 -2.98
C GLU A 82 1.70 -19.47 -2.26
N SER A 83 1.38 -19.08 -1.02
CA SER A 83 0.33 -19.72 -0.22
C SER A 83 -1.08 -19.48 -0.76
N VAL A 84 -1.30 -18.33 -1.39
CA VAL A 84 -2.60 -17.96 -2.01
C VAL A 84 -2.75 -18.57 -3.40
N GLY A 85 -1.65 -19.01 -4.00
CA GLY A 85 -1.61 -19.64 -5.32
C GLY A 85 -1.76 -18.63 -6.48
N GLU A 86 -1.93 -19.15 -7.70
CA GLU A 86 -2.04 -18.35 -8.94
C GLU A 86 -3.38 -17.61 -9.10
N THR A 87 -4.08 -17.35 -8.01
CA THR A 87 -5.25 -16.47 -8.03
C THR A 87 -4.83 -15.04 -8.33
N GLY A 88 -5.74 -14.20 -8.82
CA GLY A 88 -5.44 -12.78 -9.06
C GLY A 88 -4.80 -12.07 -7.87
N TYR A 89 -5.13 -12.49 -6.64
CA TYR A 89 -4.56 -11.95 -5.40
C TYR A 89 -3.08 -12.33 -5.20
N GLY A 90 -2.67 -13.55 -5.53
CA GLY A 90 -1.27 -13.97 -5.48
C GLY A 90 -0.40 -13.16 -6.45
N SER A 91 -0.88 -12.94 -7.68
CA SER A 91 -0.21 -12.07 -8.65
C SER A 91 -0.11 -10.61 -8.18
N TYR A 92 -1.12 -10.10 -7.50
CA TYR A 92 -1.08 -8.77 -6.87
C TYR A 92 0.02 -8.67 -5.81
N LEU A 93 0.07 -9.63 -4.89
CA LEU A 93 1.07 -9.67 -3.81
C LEU A 93 2.50 -9.71 -4.35
N SER A 94 2.75 -10.44 -5.44
CA SER A 94 4.08 -10.53 -6.05
C SER A 94 4.57 -9.19 -6.61
N GLN A 95 3.66 -8.30 -6.99
CA GLN A 95 3.98 -6.98 -7.56
C GLN A 95 4.28 -5.92 -6.49
N ILE A 96 3.77 -6.09 -5.25
CA ILE A 96 3.91 -5.10 -4.17
C ILE A 96 5.39 -4.79 -3.89
N SER A 97 6.24 -5.81 -3.80
CA SER A 97 7.67 -5.63 -3.51
C SER A 97 8.37 -4.77 -4.58
N GLY A 98 8.06 -5.02 -5.85
CA GLY A 98 8.59 -4.24 -6.96
C GLY A 98 8.08 -2.80 -6.97
N ALA A 99 6.79 -2.60 -6.70
CA ALA A 99 6.19 -1.27 -6.61
C ALA A 99 6.81 -0.45 -5.47
N LEU A 100 6.96 -1.04 -4.29
CA LEU A 100 7.59 -0.39 -3.14
C LEU A 100 9.05 0.00 -3.41
N LYS A 101 9.83 -0.87 -4.08
CA LYS A 101 11.20 -0.57 -4.49
C LYS A 101 11.24 0.64 -5.42
N ARG A 102 10.38 0.67 -6.46
CA ARG A 102 10.30 1.82 -7.40
C ARG A 102 9.97 3.12 -6.68
N VAL A 103 8.96 3.14 -5.81
CA VAL A 103 8.60 4.35 -5.06
C VAL A 103 9.76 4.85 -4.20
N LEU A 104 10.51 3.95 -3.54
CA LEU A 104 11.69 4.33 -2.76
C LEU A 104 12.83 4.85 -3.63
N ASP A 105 13.04 4.29 -4.82
CA ASP A 105 14.06 4.75 -5.75
C ASP A 105 13.72 6.13 -6.32
N GLU A 106 12.44 6.37 -6.67
CA GLU A 106 11.92 7.66 -7.10
C GLU A 106 12.00 8.72 -5.98
N ALA A 107 11.60 8.37 -4.77
CA ALA A 107 11.73 9.25 -3.61
C ALA A 107 13.20 9.64 -3.36
N GLU A 108 14.14 8.70 -3.49
CA GLU A 108 15.57 8.98 -3.37
C GLU A 108 16.09 9.86 -4.51
N LEU A 109 15.64 9.64 -5.74
CA LEU A 109 16.00 10.47 -6.88
C LEU A 109 15.55 11.92 -6.71
N LEU A 110 14.31 12.12 -6.22
CA LEU A 110 13.70 13.45 -6.07
C LEU A 110 14.21 14.21 -4.84
N THR A 111 14.47 13.49 -3.74
CA THR A 111 14.72 14.12 -2.44
C THR A 111 16.09 13.78 -1.84
N GLY A 112 16.89 12.93 -2.49
CA GLY A 112 18.08 12.31 -1.90
C GLY A 112 19.06 13.29 -1.29
N GLU A 113 19.32 14.43 -1.90
CA GLU A 113 20.25 15.45 -1.40
C GLU A 113 19.56 16.58 -0.60
N ARG A 114 18.22 16.61 -0.59
CA ARG A 114 17.46 17.62 0.13
C ARG A 114 17.39 17.27 1.62
N GLU A 115 17.69 18.24 2.47
CA GLU A 115 17.40 18.16 3.91
C GLU A 115 15.89 18.34 4.16
N MET A 116 15.32 17.43 4.93
CA MET A 116 13.92 17.45 5.31
C MET A 116 13.70 16.82 6.68
N THR A 117 12.54 17.05 7.25
CA THR A 117 12.07 16.37 8.46
C THR A 117 11.52 14.98 8.15
N ALA A 118 11.41 14.13 9.16
CA ALA A 118 10.80 12.82 9.01
C ALA A 118 9.33 12.91 8.54
N SER A 119 8.60 13.95 8.97
CA SER A 119 7.20 14.17 8.55
C SER A 119 7.08 14.60 7.09
N GLU A 120 7.99 15.44 6.60
CA GLU A 120 8.02 15.82 5.17
C GLU A 120 8.35 14.60 4.30
N PHE A 121 9.30 13.75 4.74
CA PHE A 121 9.61 12.52 4.03
C PHE A 121 8.44 11.51 4.04
N GLU A 122 7.74 11.39 5.18
CA GLU A 122 6.53 10.58 5.30
C GLU A 122 5.47 10.99 4.26
N THR A 123 5.24 12.30 4.10
CA THR A 123 4.30 12.83 3.10
C THR A 123 4.75 12.45 1.68
N VAL A 124 6.01 12.66 1.33
CA VAL A 124 6.54 12.28 0.00
C VAL A 124 6.37 10.79 -0.27
N LEU A 125 6.66 9.96 0.71
CA LEU A 125 6.54 8.50 0.57
C LEU A 125 5.07 8.07 0.45
N ALA A 126 4.18 8.67 1.24
CA ALA A 126 2.74 8.41 1.18
C ALA A 126 2.16 8.80 -0.18
N ASP A 127 2.45 10.00 -0.67
CA ASP A 127 2.00 10.48 -1.98
C ASP A 127 2.50 9.57 -3.12
N GLY A 128 3.77 9.11 -3.04
CA GLY A 128 4.33 8.17 -4.00
C GLY A 128 3.65 6.80 -3.98
N LEU A 129 3.28 6.31 -2.81
CA LEU A 129 2.55 5.05 -2.65
C LEU A 129 1.11 5.18 -3.16
N ASP A 130 0.43 6.28 -2.83
CA ASP A 130 -0.94 6.55 -3.26
C ASP A 130 -1.05 6.74 -4.77
N ALA A 131 -0.02 7.28 -5.41
CA ALA A 131 0.06 7.41 -6.87
C ALA A 131 0.44 6.10 -7.58
N THR A 132 0.75 5.05 -6.84
CA THR A 132 1.21 3.78 -7.43
C THR A 132 0.05 2.83 -7.64
N ASP A 133 -0.35 2.65 -8.89
CA ASP A 133 -1.33 1.64 -9.28
C ASP A 133 -0.68 0.27 -9.46
N ILE A 134 -1.22 -0.73 -8.79
CA ILE A 134 -0.90 -2.13 -9.00
C ILE A 134 -2.06 -2.76 -9.75
N SER A 135 -1.91 -2.89 -11.05
CA SER A 135 -2.94 -3.46 -11.91
C SER A 135 -2.87 -4.98 -11.94
N LEU A 136 -3.99 -5.64 -11.71
CA LEU A 136 -4.14 -7.05 -12.01
C LEU A 136 -4.29 -7.21 -13.52
N ILE A 137 -3.21 -7.56 -14.20
CA ILE A 137 -3.29 -8.01 -15.57
C ILE A 137 -3.93 -9.41 -15.54
N PRO A 138 -5.09 -9.63 -16.16
CA PRO A 138 -5.69 -10.96 -16.23
C PRO A 138 -4.71 -11.89 -16.97
N LEU A 139 -4.10 -12.81 -16.27
CA LEU A 139 -3.10 -13.75 -16.81
C LEU A 139 -3.70 -14.83 -17.73
N LYS A 140 -5.03 -14.90 -17.89
CA LYS A 140 -5.69 -15.93 -18.69
C LYS A 140 -6.45 -15.31 -19.84
N ALA A 141 -6.06 -15.67 -21.05
CA ALA A 141 -6.79 -15.33 -22.29
C ALA A 141 -8.23 -15.95 -22.34
N ASP A 142 -8.53 -16.89 -21.44
CA ASP A 142 -9.82 -17.58 -21.32
C ASP A 142 -10.47 -17.26 -19.95
N ALA A 143 -10.60 -15.99 -19.64
CA ALA A 143 -11.26 -15.50 -18.43
C ALA A 143 -12.42 -14.58 -18.77
N VAL A 144 -13.44 -14.59 -17.92
CA VAL A 144 -14.52 -13.61 -17.96
C VAL A 144 -14.00 -12.34 -17.29
N PHE A 145 -13.96 -11.26 -18.04
CA PHE A 145 -13.62 -9.94 -17.50
C PHE A 145 -14.88 -9.29 -16.95
N VAL A 146 -14.81 -8.82 -15.72
CA VAL A 146 -15.87 -8.02 -15.07
C VAL A 146 -15.27 -6.68 -14.71
N GLY A 147 -15.83 -5.60 -15.22
CA GLY A 147 -15.33 -4.26 -14.98
C GLY A 147 -16.39 -3.19 -15.19
N ASP A 148 -16.07 -1.98 -14.83
CA ASP A 148 -16.91 -0.82 -15.08
C ASP A 148 -16.77 -0.39 -16.55
N ILE A 149 -17.87 0.07 -17.15
CA ILE A 149 -17.91 0.47 -18.55
C ILE A 149 -17.09 1.74 -18.82
N THR A 150 -16.90 2.59 -17.81
CA THR A 150 -16.18 3.84 -17.93
C THR A 150 -14.67 3.66 -17.80
N ASP A 151 -14.23 2.66 -17.01
CA ASP A 151 -12.82 2.47 -16.68
C ASP A 151 -12.19 1.30 -17.44
N SER A 152 -13.02 0.49 -18.15
CA SER A 152 -12.55 -0.71 -18.82
C SER A 152 -12.20 -0.45 -20.28
N ARG A 153 -10.93 -0.69 -20.65
CA ARG A 153 -10.49 -0.72 -22.05
C ARG A 153 -10.47 -2.14 -22.58
N ILE A 154 -11.46 -2.50 -23.37
CA ILE A 154 -11.59 -3.84 -23.94
C ILE A 154 -11.52 -3.72 -25.47
N GLU A 155 -10.44 -4.21 -26.09
CA GLU A 155 -10.25 -4.06 -27.52
C GLU A 155 -10.96 -5.12 -28.37
N LYS A 156 -11.06 -6.37 -27.88
CA LYS A 156 -11.71 -7.47 -28.61
C LYS A 156 -12.40 -8.42 -27.64
N VAL A 157 -13.72 -8.51 -27.71
CA VAL A 157 -14.53 -9.51 -26.96
C VAL A 157 -15.43 -10.29 -27.91
N ARG A 158 -15.61 -11.58 -27.63
CA ARG A 158 -16.56 -12.41 -28.39
C ARG A 158 -18.02 -12.16 -27.97
N VAL A 159 -18.22 -11.91 -26.69
CA VAL A 159 -19.54 -11.65 -26.10
C VAL A 159 -19.39 -10.62 -25.01
N LEU A 160 -20.25 -9.60 -25.00
CA LEU A 160 -20.33 -8.57 -23.97
C LEU A 160 -21.70 -8.63 -23.30
N PHE A 161 -21.71 -8.69 -21.97
CA PHE A 161 -22.92 -8.52 -21.16
C PHE A 161 -22.84 -7.16 -20.47
N ALA A 162 -23.70 -6.23 -20.84
CA ALA A 162 -23.82 -4.95 -20.16
C ALA A 162 -25.00 -5.01 -19.20
N ALA A 163 -24.74 -4.86 -17.90
CA ALA A 163 -25.75 -4.82 -16.85
C ALA A 163 -25.86 -3.42 -16.27
N GLY A 164 -27.05 -3.03 -15.79
CA GLY A 164 -27.27 -1.72 -15.20
C GLY A 164 -27.32 -0.57 -16.22
N MET A 165 -27.59 -0.88 -17.49
CA MET A 165 -27.78 0.14 -18.52
C MET A 165 -29.02 0.95 -18.22
N THR A 166 -28.87 2.26 -18.10
CA THR A 166 -29.95 3.24 -17.98
C THR A 166 -29.82 4.25 -19.13
N ASP A 167 -30.79 5.14 -19.28
CA ASP A 167 -30.77 6.18 -20.32
C ASP A 167 -29.57 7.14 -20.17
N ASP A 168 -28.93 7.14 -18.99
CA ASP A 168 -27.73 7.93 -18.70
C ASP A 168 -26.41 7.18 -18.97
N VAL A 169 -26.45 5.94 -19.45
CA VAL A 169 -25.25 5.12 -19.73
C VAL A 169 -25.30 4.55 -21.16
N PRO A 170 -24.31 4.85 -22.03
CA PRO A 170 -23.16 5.73 -21.79
C PRO A 170 -23.62 7.19 -21.62
N ARG A 171 -22.96 7.92 -20.70
CA ARG A 171 -23.22 9.35 -20.57
C ARG A 171 -23.00 10.01 -21.93
N ASN A 172 -24.01 10.71 -22.41
CA ASN A 172 -23.80 11.66 -23.50
C ASN A 172 -22.74 12.63 -23.00
N ALA A 173 -21.68 12.84 -23.78
CA ALA A 173 -20.72 13.88 -23.51
C ALA A 173 -21.53 15.17 -23.35
N ASP A 174 -21.53 15.76 -22.12
CA ASP A 174 -22.08 17.08 -21.94
C ASP A 174 -21.34 17.99 -22.90
N ASP A 175 -22.08 18.80 -23.64
CA ASP A 175 -21.62 19.78 -24.63
C ASP A 175 -20.87 20.94 -23.94
N THR A 176 -19.92 20.60 -23.06
CA THR A 176 -19.05 21.50 -22.31
C THR A 176 -17.67 21.67 -22.94
N ALA A 177 -17.44 21.04 -24.09
CA ALA A 177 -16.29 21.33 -24.93
C ALA A 177 -16.41 22.76 -25.49
N LEU A 178 -15.29 23.49 -25.47
CA LEU A 178 -15.16 24.85 -26.04
C LEU A 178 -15.60 24.98 -27.50
N VAL A 179 -15.83 23.84 -28.17
CA VAL A 179 -16.34 23.72 -29.55
C VAL A 179 -17.40 22.64 -29.55
N SER A 180 -18.62 22.95 -29.94
CA SER A 180 -19.72 21.99 -30.06
C SER A 180 -19.54 21.09 -31.27
N ASP A 181 -20.07 19.87 -31.23
CA ASP A 181 -20.06 18.93 -32.39
C ASP A 181 -20.67 19.53 -33.67
N ARG A 182 -21.50 20.58 -33.55
CA ARG A 182 -22.06 21.34 -34.65
C ARG A 182 -21.09 22.30 -35.35
N GLU A 183 -19.94 22.57 -34.72
CA GLU A 183 -18.91 23.48 -35.30
C GLU A 183 -17.77 22.69 -35.94
N ILE A 184 -17.84 21.34 -35.94
CA ILE A 184 -16.83 20.44 -36.55
C ILE A 184 -17.28 19.93 -37.93
N GLU A 185 -18.56 20.11 -38.33
CA GLU A 185 -19.02 19.88 -39.71
C GLU A 185 -18.75 21.11 -40.61
#